data_607125e28f14b34f68494a5485d76c22
#
_entry.id   607125e28f14b34f68494a5485d76c22
#
_cell.length_a   1.000
_cell.length_b   1.000
_cell.length_c   1.000
_cell.angle_alpha   90.00
_cell.angle_beta   90.00
_cell.angle_gamma   90.00
#
_symmetry.space_group_name_H-M   'P 1'
#
loop_
_entity.id
_entity.type
_entity.pdbx_description
1 polymer ?
#
loop_
_entity_poly.entity_id
_entity_poly.type
_entity_poly.pdbx_seq_one_letter_code
_entity_poly.pdbx_strand_id
1 'polypeptide(L)' 'MVFGDALEKMKAGAKMTRENWIFHDVVYAKYTEAGVCPYLVVQSPGHDAIPYTATDIDLFASDWEVVP' A
#
# COMPACT_ATOMS: atom_id res chain seq x y z
N MET A 1 11.61 -3.99 -2.21
CA MET A 1 11.12 -5.35 -1.88
C MET A 1 9.98 -5.75 -2.82
N VAL A 2 9.73 -7.02 -2.94
CA VAL A 2 8.61 -7.51 -3.76
C VAL A 2 7.28 -7.26 -3.06
N PHE A 3 6.18 -7.31 -3.83
CA PHE A 3 4.85 -6.99 -3.30
C PHE A 3 4.43 -7.88 -2.13
N GLY A 4 4.74 -9.17 -2.18
CA GLY A 4 4.40 -10.08 -1.08
C GLY A 4 5.01 -9.65 0.25
N ASP A 5 6.26 -9.21 0.24
CA ASP A 5 6.93 -8.68 1.43
C ASP A 5 6.31 -7.34 1.85
N ALA A 6 5.99 -6.49 0.88
CA ALA A 6 5.32 -5.22 1.17
C ALA A 6 3.95 -5.45 1.82
N LEU A 7 3.20 -6.44 1.34
CA LEU A 7 1.90 -6.78 1.92
C LEU A 7 2.03 -7.23 3.37
N GLU A 8 3.03 -8.05 3.70
CA GLU A 8 3.27 -8.46 5.08
C GLU A 8 3.61 -7.26 5.97
N LYS A 9 4.38 -6.30 5.45
CA LYS A 9 4.67 -5.06 6.17
C LYS A 9 3.40 -4.24 6.39
N MET A 10 2.53 -4.15 5.40
CA MET A 10 1.26 -3.43 5.53
C MET A 10 0.34 -4.09 6.54
N LYS A 11 0.31 -5.42 6.61
CA LYS A 11 -0.45 -6.13 7.65
C LYS A 11 0.05 -5.80 9.05
N ALA A 12 1.32 -5.47 9.19
CA ALA A 12 1.92 -5.06 10.45
C ALA A 12 1.80 -3.57 10.73
N GLY A 13 1.12 -2.81 9.89
CA GLY A 13 0.86 -1.39 10.09
C GLY A 13 1.74 -0.42 9.32
N ALA A 14 2.62 -0.92 8.47
CA ALA A 14 3.51 -0.05 7.68
C ALA A 14 2.76 0.58 6.51
N LYS A 15 3.20 1.77 6.10
CA LYS A 15 2.78 2.40 4.86
C LYS A 15 3.88 2.15 3.83
N MET A 16 3.48 1.81 2.61
CA MET A 16 4.40 1.43 1.55
C MET A 16 4.25 2.36 0.36
N THR A 17 5.32 2.52 -0.37
CA THR A 17 5.32 3.22 -1.65
C THR A 17 6.22 2.48 -2.62
N ARG A 18 6.23 2.89 -3.87
CA ARG A 18 7.18 2.39 -4.84
C ARG A 18 8.18 3.49 -5.20
N GLU A 19 9.44 3.12 -5.29
CA GLU A 19 10.50 4.06 -5.67
C GLU A 19 10.18 4.78 -6.99
N ASN A 20 9.51 4.07 -7.90
CA ASN A 20 9.15 4.59 -9.22
C ASN A 20 7.97 5.57 -9.19
N TRP A 21 7.27 5.71 -8.07
CA TRP A 21 6.13 6.62 -7.97
C TRP A 21 6.61 8.04 -7.67
N ILE A 22 6.33 8.95 -8.60
CA ILE A 22 6.83 10.34 -8.51
C ILE A 22 5.94 11.24 -7.66
N PHE A 23 4.68 10.85 -7.42
CA PHE A 23 3.73 11.68 -6.66
C PHE A 23 3.66 11.30 -5.17
N HIS A 24 4.51 10.41 -4.72
CA HIS A 24 4.61 10.00 -3.31
C HIS A 24 3.31 9.42 -2.75
N ASP A 25 2.54 8.73 -3.59
CA ASP A 25 1.36 8.01 -3.13
C ASP A 25 1.80 6.92 -2.15
N VAL A 26 0.98 6.67 -1.14
CA VAL A 26 1.25 5.63 -0.16
C VAL A 26 0.11 4.62 -0.15
N VAL A 27 0.44 3.35 0.08
CA VAL A 27 -0.52 2.26 0.19
C VAL A 27 -0.40 1.68 1.60
N TYR A 28 -1.53 1.45 2.23
CA TYR A 28 -1.55 0.83 3.55
C TYR A 28 -2.83 0.04 3.76
N ALA A 29 -2.82 -0.84 4.75
CA ALA A 29 -4.00 -1.62 5.08
C ALA A 29 -4.91 -0.83 6.01
N LYS A 30 -6.20 -0.80 5.70
CA LYS A 30 -7.20 -0.17 6.55
C LYS A 30 -8.00 -1.26 7.25
N TYR A 31 -7.98 -1.22 8.56
CA TYR A 31 -8.73 -2.11 9.41
C TYR A 31 -9.98 -1.38 9.88
N THR A 32 -11.15 -1.97 9.62
CA THR A 32 -12.42 -1.34 9.96
C THR A 32 -12.99 -1.99 11.23
N GLU A 33 -14.12 -2.67 11.12
CA GLU A 33 -14.77 -3.28 12.28
C GLU A 33 -14.31 -4.71 12.50
N ALA A 34 -14.47 -5.21 13.73
CA ALA A 34 -14.23 -6.61 14.03
C ALA A 34 -15.08 -7.52 13.15
N GLY A 35 -14.46 -8.55 12.59
CA GLY A 35 -15.12 -9.50 11.69
C GLY A 35 -15.13 -9.07 10.22
N VAL A 36 -14.64 -7.87 9.90
CA VAL A 36 -14.50 -7.41 8.52
C VAL A 36 -13.03 -7.53 8.11
N CYS A 37 -12.77 -8.12 6.95
CA CYS A 37 -11.41 -8.24 6.45
C CYS A 37 -10.83 -6.85 6.15
N PRO A 38 -9.54 -6.63 6.46
CA PRO A 38 -8.88 -5.39 6.09
C PRO A 38 -8.76 -5.29 4.57
N TYR A 39 -8.63 -4.07 4.08
CA TYR A 39 -8.43 -3.85 2.65
C TYR A 39 -7.36 -2.78 2.46
N LEU A 40 -6.77 -2.77 1.28
CA LEU A 40 -5.73 -1.80 0.95
C LEU A 40 -6.35 -0.51 0.44
N VAL A 41 -5.76 0.60 0.85
CA VAL A 41 -6.11 1.93 0.33
C VAL A 41 -4.84 2.60 -0.18
N VAL A 42 -5.03 3.52 -1.12
CA VAL A 42 -3.96 4.38 -1.61
C VAL A 42 -4.33 5.82 -1.30
N GLN A 43 -3.36 6.57 -0.86
CA GLN A 43 -3.56 7.99 -0.52
C GLN A 43 -2.49 8.84 -1.18
N SER A 44 -2.92 9.81 -1.97
CA SER A 44 -2.04 10.83 -2.54
C SER A 44 -1.92 11.98 -1.57
N PRO A 45 -0.78 12.71 -1.54
CA PRO A 45 -0.63 13.88 -0.67
C PRO A 45 -1.76 14.89 -0.90
N GLY A 46 -2.42 15.31 0.19
CA GLY A 46 -3.50 16.28 0.12
C GLY A 46 -4.85 15.75 -0.33
N HIS A 47 -4.99 14.45 -0.52
CA HIS A 47 -6.24 13.80 -0.96
C HIS A 47 -6.68 12.73 0.02
N ASP A 48 -7.98 12.39 -0.05
CA ASP A 48 -8.53 11.31 0.76
C ASP A 48 -8.03 9.96 0.24
N ALA A 49 -7.93 9.00 1.16
CA ALA A 49 -7.58 7.63 0.80
C ALA A 49 -8.76 6.98 0.06
N ILE A 50 -8.43 6.24 -0.99
CA ILE A 50 -9.40 5.47 -1.78
C ILE A 50 -8.98 4.00 -1.81
N PRO A 51 -9.93 3.08 -2.08
CA PRO A 51 -9.58 1.66 -2.21
C PRO A 51 -8.50 1.48 -3.29
N TYR A 52 -7.54 0.60 -2.99
CA TYR A 52 -6.43 0.32 -3.89
C TYR A 52 -6.56 -1.07 -4.47
N THR A 53 -6.48 -1.17 -5.79
CA THR A 53 -6.40 -2.44 -6.50
C THR A 53 -5.03 -2.50 -7.17
N ALA A 54 -4.22 -3.47 -6.76
CA ALA A 54 -2.89 -3.62 -7.34
C ALA A 54 -3.00 -4.08 -8.80
N THR A 55 -2.32 -3.35 -9.69
CA THR A 55 -2.21 -3.74 -11.08
C THR A 55 -1.13 -4.82 -11.22
N ASP A 56 -1.06 -5.47 -12.39
CA ASP A 56 0.01 -6.43 -12.64
C ASP A 56 1.38 -5.78 -12.50
N ILE A 57 1.52 -4.54 -12.92
CA ILE A 57 2.77 -3.80 -12.79
C ILE A 57 3.17 -3.69 -11.31
N ASP A 58 2.23 -3.36 -10.43
CA ASP A 58 2.50 -3.24 -9.00
C ASP A 58 2.77 -4.60 -8.36
N LEU A 59 2.03 -5.65 -8.77
CA LEU A 59 2.20 -6.99 -8.23
C LEU A 59 3.58 -7.58 -8.54
N PHE A 60 4.12 -7.30 -9.72
CA PHE A 60 5.41 -7.81 -10.15
C PHE A 60 6.57 -6.86 -9.86
N ALA A 61 6.30 -5.68 -9.33
CA ALA A 61 7.33 -4.72 -9.00
C ALA A 61 8.20 -5.22 -7.84
N SER A 62 9.48 -4.88 -7.88
CA SER A 62 10.43 -5.21 -6.82
C SER A 62 10.98 -3.96 -6.10
N ASP A 63 10.40 -2.80 -6.38
CA ASP A 63 10.85 -1.51 -5.84
C ASP A 63 9.95 -0.97 -4.72
N TRP A 64 9.16 -1.83 -4.09
CA TRP A 64 8.38 -1.44 -2.93
C TRP A 64 9.29 -1.07 -1.77
N GLU A 65 8.94 -0.02 -1.04
CA GLU A 65 9.72 0.43 0.11
C GLU A 65 8.82 0.97 1.21
N VAL A 66 9.32 0.91 2.44
CA VAL A 66 8.59 1.43 3.61
C VAL A 66 8.68 2.95 3.60
N VAL A 67 7.55 3.60 3.80
CA VAL A 67 7.51 5.06 3.99
C VAL A 67 7.95 5.37 5.42
N PRO A 68 8.97 6.20 5.60
CA PRO A 68 9.43 6.57 6.94
C PRO A 68 8.41 7.36 7.77
#